data_977f73243c8121f4f87438a1cc567bd2
#
_entry.id   977f73243c8121f4f87438a1cc567bd2
#
_cell.length_a   1.000
_cell.length_b   1.000
_cell.length_c   1.000
_cell.angle_alpha   90.00
_cell.angle_beta   90.00
_cell.angle_gamma   90.00
#
_symmetry.space_group_name_H-M   'P 1'
#
loop_
_entity.id
_entity.type
_entity.pdbx_description
1 polymer ?
#
loop_
_entity_poly.entity_id
_entity_poly.type
_entity_poly.pdbx_seq_one_letter_code
_entity_poly.pdbx_strand_id
1 'polypeptide(L)'
;MSGKLALNKQVFVPNDERMLAAVQVKRRTKKKIPFLAVGQGDYTTFICLSVTNKRPAQVNITKVKQFQGSPSFVRRSRWSIIQLREVNALDSIRDCPEFDLTFENGSDQWTAGSAGEKSMFIQILHHTCQRYMSERKPDFINCHPKLIGGNSLLHNAADSVSSAVQKASQALNERGEKLGRVEEKTGEMMNSAQHFADTAHKLAMKHKC
;
A
#
# COMPACT_ATOMS: atom_id res chain seq x y z
N MET A 1 -12.11 -7.81 -6.17
CA MET A 1 -10.96 -6.95 -5.79
C MET A 1 -10.01 -7.76 -4.93
N SER A 2 -8.70 -7.65 -5.14
CA SER A 2 -7.72 -8.33 -4.29
C SER A 2 -7.89 -7.86 -2.84
N GLY A 3 -7.91 -8.78 -1.86
CA GLY A 3 -8.07 -8.46 -0.44
C GLY A 3 -7.03 -7.46 0.08
N LYS A 4 -5.83 -7.43 -0.52
CA LYS A 4 -4.77 -6.45 -0.21
C LYS A 4 -5.14 -5.02 -0.62
N LEU A 5 -5.85 -4.83 -1.72
CA LEU A 5 -6.31 -3.51 -2.16
C LEU A 5 -7.40 -2.95 -1.23
N ALA A 6 -8.35 -3.79 -0.83
CA ALA A 6 -9.38 -3.43 0.15
C ALA A 6 -8.76 -3.07 1.51
N LEU A 7 -7.78 -3.86 1.97
CA LEU A 7 -7.03 -3.62 3.19
C LEU A 7 -6.32 -2.25 3.17
N ASN A 8 -5.61 -1.92 2.08
CA ASN A 8 -4.96 -0.62 1.94
C ASN A 8 -5.97 0.53 1.99
N LYS A 9 -7.05 0.42 1.22
CA LYS A 9 -8.08 1.46 1.10
C LYS A 9 -8.82 1.72 2.42
N GLN A 10 -9.11 0.66 3.19
CA GLN A 10 -9.87 0.79 4.44
C GLN A 10 -9.01 1.16 5.66
N VAL A 11 -7.76 0.70 5.70
CA VAL A 11 -6.94 0.79 6.91
C VAL A 11 -5.87 1.88 6.83
N PHE A 12 -5.25 2.05 5.67
CA PHE A 12 -4.06 2.91 5.54
C PHE A 12 -4.39 4.27 4.91
N VAL A 13 -5.10 4.29 3.80
CA VAL A 13 -5.46 5.53 3.10
C VAL A 13 -6.16 6.55 4.01
N PRO A 14 -7.14 6.18 4.86
CA PRO A 14 -7.81 7.15 5.74
C PRO A 14 -6.90 7.75 6.83
N ASN A 15 -5.74 7.13 7.07
CA ASN A 15 -4.75 7.58 8.06
C ASN A 15 -3.54 8.26 7.43
N ASP A 16 -3.65 8.66 6.19
CA ASP A 16 -2.58 9.28 5.42
C ASP A 16 -1.31 8.39 5.37
N GLU A 17 -1.54 7.09 5.19
CA GLU A 17 -0.51 6.07 5.07
C GLU A 17 -0.67 5.30 3.75
N ARG A 18 0.43 4.80 3.24
CA ARG A 18 0.48 3.89 2.10
C ARG A 18 1.03 2.54 2.53
N MET A 19 0.30 1.47 2.24
CA MET A 19 0.77 0.11 2.48
C MET A 19 1.82 -0.28 1.44
N LEU A 20 2.97 -0.76 1.91
CA LEU A 20 4.08 -1.24 1.09
C LEU A 20 3.98 -2.75 0.85
N ALA A 21 3.64 -3.49 1.91
CA ALA A 21 3.48 -4.94 1.87
C ALA A 21 2.45 -5.40 2.89
N ALA A 22 1.83 -6.55 2.62
CA ALA A 22 1.00 -7.27 3.57
C ALA A 22 1.16 -8.78 3.36
N VAL A 23 1.25 -9.51 4.45
CA VAL A 23 1.26 -10.96 4.47
C VAL A 23 0.15 -11.48 5.38
N GLN A 24 -0.62 -12.45 4.87
CA GLN A 24 -1.61 -13.16 5.68
C GLN A 24 -0.89 -14.16 6.56
N VAL A 25 -1.22 -14.18 7.85
CA VAL A 25 -0.51 -15.02 8.81
C VAL A 25 -1.44 -15.71 9.80
N LYS A 26 -0.96 -16.83 10.32
CA LYS A 26 -1.51 -17.49 11.51
C LYS A 26 -0.45 -17.44 12.62
N ARG A 27 -0.89 -17.29 13.87
CA ARG A 27 0.02 -17.34 15.01
C ARG A 27 0.49 -18.78 15.23
N ARG A 28 1.81 -19.00 15.31
CA ARG A 28 2.39 -20.33 15.51
C ARG A 28 2.20 -20.83 16.95
N THR A 29 2.41 -19.98 17.94
CA THR A 29 2.17 -20.29 19.34
C THR A 29 0.82 -19.74 19.79
N LYS A 30 -0.12 -20.63 20.06
CA LYS A 30 -1.36 -20.25 20.76
C LYS A 30 -0.99 -20.01 22.22
N LYS A 31 -1.06 -18.76 22.71
CA LYS A 31 -1.11 -18.50 24.15
C LYS A 31 -2.38 -19.20 24.65
N LYS A 32 -2.24 -20.31 25.36
CA LYS A 32 -3.35 -20.93 26.09
C LYS A 32 -3.76 -19.96 27.19
N ILE A 33 -4.80 -19.17 26.93
CA ILE A 33 -5.48 -18.41 27.98
C ILE A 33 -6.56 -19.36 28.50
N PRO A 34 -6.46 -19.88 29.75
CA PRO A 34 -7.29 -20.99 30.21
C PRO A 34 -8.79 -20.66 30.31
N PHE A 35 -9.21 -19.42 30.23
CA PHE A 35 -10.57 -19.00 30.55
C PHE A 35 -11.32 -18.24 29.43
N LEU A 36 -10.80 -18.13 28.21
CA LEU A 36 -11.45 -17.40 27.12
C LEU A 36 -11.63 -18.26 25.87
N ALA A 37 -12.19 -19.44 26.04
CA ALA A 37 -12.49 -20.36 24.93
C ALA A 37 -13.93 -20.24 24.39
N VAL A 38 -14.69 -19.23 24.77
CA VAL A 38 -16.05 -19.05 24.29
C VAL A 38 -16.13 -17.79 23.45
N GLY A 39 -16.24 -17.95 22.11
CA GLY A 39 -16.70 -16.88 21.23
C GLY A 39 -15.66 -16.06 20.47
N GLN A 40 -14.42 -16.52 20.29
CA GLN A 40 -13.58 -15.91 19.26
C GLN A 40 -13.96 -16.49 17.90
N GLY A 41 -14.84 -15.78 17.19
CA GLY A 41 -15.13 -16.08 15.78
C GLY A 41 -13.84 -16.16 14.96
N ASP A 42 -13.86 -16.97 13.90
CA ASP A 42 -12.74 -17.11 12.98
C ASP A 42 -12.33 -15.77 12.43
N TYR A 43 -11.06 -15.48 12.44
CA TYR A 43 -10.50 -14.24 11.90
C TYR A 43 -9.21 -14.51 11.11
N THR A 44 -9.02 -13.72 10.09
CA THR A 44 -7.77 -13.65 9.34
C THR A 44 -6.89 -12.55 9.91
N THR A 45 -5.61 -12.83 10.09
CA THR A 45 -4.62 -11.85 10.54
C THR A 45 -3.69 -11.48 9.41
N PHE A 46 -3.40 -10.20 9.29
CA PHE A 46 -2.42 -9.65 8.36
C PHE A 46 -1.35 -8.89 9.13
N ILE A 47 -0.09 -9.08 8.74
CA ILE A 47 1.02 -8.21 9.11
C ILE A 47 1.27 -7.30 7.93
N CYS A 48 1.17 -6.00 8.16
CA CYS A 48 1.24 -4.98 7.12
C CYS A 48 2.41 -4.05 7.40
N LEU A 49 3.14 -3.70 6.36
CA LEU A 49 4.16 -2.67 6.35
C LEU A 49 3.59 -1.42 5.67
N SER A 50 3.65 -0.28 6.31
CA SER A 50 3.14 0.99 5.79
C SER A 50 4.11 2.13 6.00
N VAL A 51 3.99 3.16 5.19
CA VAL A 51 4.73 4.41 5.29
C VAL A 51 3.75 5.58 5.31
N THR A 52 4.01 6.57 6.16
CA THR A 52 3.22 7.81 6.18
C THR A 52 3.55 8.68 4.98
N ASN A 53 2.55 9.43 4.46
CA ASN A 53 2.75 10.39 3.37
C ASN A 53 3.35 11.71 3.87
N LYS A 54 3.42 11.92 5.19
CA LYS A 54 3.98 13.12 5.84
C LYS A 54 5.51 13.08 5.83
N ARG A 55 6.13 14.25 5.96
CA ARG A 55 7.58 14.38 6.14
C ARG A 55 7.88 14.82 7.57
N PRO A 56 8.84 14.20 8.29
CA PRO A 56 9.59 13.02 7.86
C PRO A 56 8.71 11.77 7.77
N ALA A 57 8.97 10.92 6.75
CA ALA A 57 8.21 9.72 6.54
C ALA A 57 8.49 8.69 7.64
N GLN A 58 7.44 8.15 8.22
CA GLN A 58 7.51 7.13 9.26
C GLN A 58 7.04 5.79 8.70
N VAL A 59 7.79 4.75 8.97
CA VAL A 59 7.44 3.39 8.59
C VAL A 59 6.91 2.63 9.80
N ASN A 60 5.82 1.90 9.60
CA ASN A 60 5.14 1.15 10.66
C ASN A 60 4.86 -0.28 10.23
N ILE A 61 4.94 -1.19 11.19
CA ILE A 61 4.44 -2.56 11.08
C ILE A 61 3.13 -2.62 11.85
N THR A 62 2.06 -3.02 11.18
CA THR A 62 0.71 -3.02 11.77
C THR A 62 0.09 -4.41 11.67
N LYS A 63 -0.40 -4.92 12.79
CA LYS A 63 -1.22 -6.13 12.84
C LYS A 63 -2.68 -5.77 12.64
N VAL A 64 -3.29 -6.36 11.62
CA VAL A 64 -4.69 -6.13 11.25
C VAL A 64 -5.44 -7.45 11.29
N LYS A 65 -6.67 -7.43 11.78
CA LYS A 65 -7.57 -8.58 11.77
C LYS A 65 -8.79 -8.29 10.91
N GLN A 66 -9.27 -9.32 10.23
CA GLN A 66 -10.55 -9.34 9.55
C GLN A 66 -11.35 -10.51 10.13
N PHE A 67 -12.49 -10.21 10.71
CA PHE A 67 -13.38 -11.23 11.27
C PHE A 67 -14.23 -11.87 10.17
N GLN A 68 -14.47 -13.16 10.28
CA GLN A 68 -15.30 -13.90 9.32
C GLN A 68 -16.70 -13.29 9.27
N GLY A 69 -17.23 -13.14 8.05
CA GLY A 69 -18.53 -12.49 7.84
C GLY A 69 -18.52 -10.95 7.90
N SER A 70 -17.38 -10.33 8.27
CA SER A 70 -17.24 -8.87 8.26
C SER A 70 -16.38 -8.41 7.09
N PRO A 71 -16.82 -7.44 6.28
CA PRO A 71 -16.00 -6.82 5.26
C PRO A 71 -14.94 -5.87 5.85
N SER A 72 -15.01 -5.57 7.16
CA SER A 72 -14.19 -4.56 7.83
C SER A 72 -12.89 -5.14 8.37
N PHE A 73 -11.84 -4.32 8.29
CA PHE A 73 -10.53 -4.61 8.86
C PHE A 73 -10.34 -3.82 10.16
N VAL A 74 -9.77 -4.47 11.19
CA VAL A 74 -9.52 -3.86 12.50
C VAL A 74 -8.04 -3.84 12.82
N ARG A 75 -7.46 -2.67 13.03
CA ARG A 75 -6.10 -2.51 13.55
C ARG A 75 -6.02 -3.05 14.97
N ARG A 76 -4.98 -3.82 15.30
CA ARG A 76 -4.78 -4.40 16.65
C ARG A 76 -3.52 -3.89 17.33
N SER A 77 -2.41 -3.94 16.65
CA SER A 77 -1.11 -3.51 17.17
C SER A 77 -0.35 -2.77 16.09
N ARG A 78 0.42 -1.78 16.48
CA ARG A 78 1.27 -0.99 15.59
C ARG A 78 2.61 -0.80 16.26
N TRP A 79 3.67 -1.01 15.51
CA TRP A 79 5.04 -0.78 15.90
C TRP A 79 5.71 0.14 14.89
N SER A 80 6.48 1.08 15.36
CA SER A 80 7.40 1.80 14.48
C SER A 80 8.49 0.85 14.02
N ILE A 81 9.00 1.00 12.81
CA ILE A 81 10.06 0.14 12.28
C ILE A 81 11.32 0.20 13.14
N ILE A 82 11.58 1.33 13.82
CA ILE A 82 12.72 1.49 14.73
C ILE A 82 12.65 0.57 15.97
N GLN A 83 11.46 0.05 16.30
CA GLN A 83 11.27 -0.91 17.39
C GLN A 83 11.56 -2.35 16.97
N LEU A 84 11.71 -2.61 15.68
CA LEU A 84 12.05 -3.94 15.16
C LEU A 84 13.53 -4.22 15.46
N ARG A 85 13.81 -5.37 16.07
CA ARG A 85 15.16 -5.79 16.48
C ARG A 85 15.70 -6.93 15.62
N GLU A 86 14.82 -7.88 15.29
CA GLU A 86 15.20 -9.09 14.57
C GLU A 86 14.08 -9.57 13.66
N VAL A 87 14.44 -10.07 12.52
CA VAL A 87 13.59 -10.81 11.57
C VAL A 87 14.21 -12.18 11.36
N ASN A 88 13.56 -13.24 11.84
CA ASN A 88 14.06 -14.59 11.72
C ASN A 88 13.21 -15.41 10.73
N ALA A 89 13.80 -15.81 9.60
CA ALA A 89 13.13 -16.61 8.60
C ALA A 89 13.11 -18.11 8.95
N LEU A 90 13.69 -18.51 10.08
CA LEU A 90 13.76 -19.85 10.68
C LEU A 90 14.55 -20.88 9.89
N ASP A 91 14.52 -20.88 8.57
CA ASP A 91 15.26 -21.81 7.74
C ASP A 91 15.73 -21.09 6.47
N SER A 92 17.03 -21.07 6.26
CA SER A 92 17.66 -20.49 5.07
C SER A 92 17.73 -21.44 3.88
N ILE A 93 17.49 -22.73 4.09
CA ILE A 93 17.68 -23.80 3.10
C ILE A 93 16.32 -24.29 2.60
N ARG A 94 15.35 -24.45 3.50
CA ARG A 94 14.02 -24.95 3.17
C ARG A 94 13.04 -23.80 3.04
N ASP A 95 12.25 -23.84 2.00
CA ASP A 95 11.13 -22.92 1.80
C ASP A 95 10.00 -23.21 2.82
N CYS A 96 10.17 -22.73 4.07
CA CYS A 96 9.14 -22.82 5.09
C CYS A 96 8.33 -21.50 5.16
N PRO A 97 7.03 -21.54 5.45
CA PRO A 97 6.20 -20.35 5.57
C PRO A 97 6.35 -19.64 6.91
N GLU A 98 7.15 -20.16 7.81
CA GLU A 98 7.29 -19.70 9.19
C GLU A 98 8.35 -18.59 9.32
N PHE A 99 8.08 -17.61 10.19
CA PHE A 99 9.01 -16.53 10.52
C PHE A 99 8.67 -15.88 11.86
N ASP A 100 9.66 -15.23 12.47
CA ASP A 100 9.48 -14.49 13.71
C ASP A 100 9.85 -13.02 13.52
N LEU A 101 9.14 -12.15 14.20
CA LEU A 101 9.44 -10.73 14.32
C LEU A 101 9.68 -10.40 15.78
N THR A 102 10.88 -9.97 16.12
CA THR A 102 11.24 -9.55 17.47
C THR A 102 11.29 -8.03 17.53
N PHE A 103 10.47 -7.48 18.40
CA PHE A 103 10.41 -6.06 18.73
C PHE A 103 11.02 -5.81 20.11
N GLU A 104 11.25 -4.55 20.48
CA GLU A 104 11.74 -4.18 21.80
C GLU A 104 10.93 -4.80 22.96
N ASN A 105 9.63 -4.92 22.79
CA ASN A 105 8.68 -5.34 23.83
C ASN A 105 8.25 -6.80 23.70
N GLY A 106 8.87 -7.59 22.82
CA GLY A 106 8.55 -9.00 22.67
C GLY A 106 8.65 -9.53 21.25
N SER A 107 8.48 -10.83 21.12
CA SER A 107 8.53 -11.55 19.85
C SER A 107 7.16 -12.10 19.47
N ASP A 108 6.82 -11.98 18.22
CA ASP A 108 5.63 -12.56 17.59
C ASP A 108 6.04 -13.61 16.56
N GLN A 109 5.47 -14.81 16.67
CA GLN A 109 5.78 -15.97 15.85
C GLN A 109 4.63 -16.24 14.87
N TRP A 110 4.96 -16.34 13.59
CA TRP A 110 3.99 -16.38 12.51
C TRP A 110 4.22 -17.53 11.54
N THR A 111 3.13 -17.99 10.93
CA THR A 111 3.13 -18.86 9.74
C THR A 111 2.38 -18.10 8.64
N ALA A 112 3.04 -17.80 7.53
CA ALA A 112 2.43 -17.17 6.36
C ALA A 112 1.54 -18.16 5.59
N GLY A 113 0.75 -17.65 4.66
CA GLY A 113 -0.05 -18.48 3.76
C GLY A 113 0.79 -19.39 2.86
N SER A 114 1.98 -18.94 2.48
CA SER A 114 2.97 -19.71 1.72
C SER A 114 4.39 -19.20 1.99
N ALA A 115 5.39 -20.01 1.64
CA ALA A 115 6.80 -19.62 1.70
C ALA A 115 7.12 -18.44 0.77
N GLY A 116 6.48 -18.38 -0.40
CA GLY A 116 6.64 -17.28 -1.35
C GLY A 116 6.10 -15.95 -0.79
N GLU A 117 4.95 -15.96 -0.11
CA GLU A 117 4.40 -14.76 0.55
C GLU A 117 5.30 -14.27 1.68
N LYS A 118 5.84 -15.19 2.50
CA LYS A 118 6.83 -14.86 3.52
C LYS A 118 8.06 -14.21 2.90
N SER A 119 8.62 -14.84 1.87
CA SER A 119 9.85 -14.39 1.21
C SER A 119 9.68 -12.99 0.63
N MET A 120 8.59 -12.74 -0.07
CA MET A 120 8.27 -11.41 -0.60
C MET A 120 8.11 -10.36 0.50
N PHE A 121 7.42 -10.70 1.58
CA PHE A 121 7.24 -9.78 2.71
C PHE A 121 8.57 -9.43 3.38
N ILE A 122 9.42 -10.43 3.69
CA ILE A 122 10.74 -10.22 4.30
C ILE A 122 11.64 -9.39 3.39
N GLN A 123 11.62 -9.64 2.07
CA GLN A 123 12.40 -8.88 1.10
C GLN A 123 12.01 -7.39 1.09
N ILE A 124 10.70 -7.09 1.04
CA ILE A 124 10.23 -5.71 1.08
C ILE A 124 10.54 -5.06 2.43
N LEU A 125 10.40 -5.81 3.52
CA LEU A 125 10.74 -5.33 4.87
C LEU A 125 12.24 -5.00 4.97
N HIS A 126 13.12 -5.88 4.50
CA HIS A 126 14.56 -5.65 4.46
C HIS A 126 14.90 -4.39 3.67
N HIS A 127 14.40 -4.28 2.44
CA HIS A 127 14.62 -3.08 1.61
C HIS A 127 14.11 -1.80 2.28
N THR A 128 12.95 -1.88 2.94
CA THR A 128 12.39 -0.74 3.67
C THR A 128 13.26 -0.34 4.86
N CYS A 129 13.79 -1.30 5.61
CA CYS A 129 14.75 -1.03 6.69
C CYS A 129 16.00 -0.36 6.14
N GLN A 130 16.55 -0.82 5.01
CA GLN A 130 17.72 -0.20 4.38
C GLN A 130 17.47 1.26 3.96
N ARG A 131 16.26 1.56 3.50
CA ARG A 131 15.91 2.88 2.99
C ARG A 131 15.54 3.89 4.06
N TYR A 132 14.86 3.47 5.13
CA TYR A 132 14.25 4.37 6.11
C TYR A 132 14.92 4.35 7.49
N MET A 133 15.86 3.45 7.73
CA MET A 133 16.60 3.38 8.98
C MET A 133 18.05 3.77 8.75
N SER A 134 18.47 4.89 9.33
CA SER A 134 19.85 5.40 9.22
C SER A 134 20.78 4.84 10.30
N GLU A 135 20.24 4.56 11.49
CA GLU A 135 21.05 4.18 12.65
C GLU A 135 21.04 2.66 12.87
N ARG A 136 20.18 2.17 13.75
CA ARG A 136 20.16 0.76 14.14
C ARG A 136 19.20 -0.04 13.25
N LYS A 137 19.75 -0.84 12.36
CA LYS A 137 18.98 -1.78 11.53
C LYS A 137 18.71 -3.08 12.29
N PRO A 138 17.56 -3.74 12.06
CA PRO A 138 17.29 -5.04 12.64
C PRO A 138 18.19 -6.12 12.03
N ASP A 139 18.44 -7.19 12.78
CA ASP A 139 19.15 -8.35 12.30
C ASP A 139 18.19 -9.22 11.46
N PHE A 140 18.66 -9.63 10.29
CA PHE A 140 17.94 -10.57 9.41
C PHE A 140 18.67 -11.92 9.47
N ILE A 141 18.14 -12.85 10.28
CA ILE A 141 18.76 -14.15 10.50
C ILE A 141 18.00 -15.27 9.78
N ASN A 142 18.72 -16.32 9.41
CA ASN A 142 18.18 -17.47 8.67
C ASN A 142 17.41 -17.06 7.39
N CYS A 143 17.75 -15.91 6.82
CA CYS A 143 17.20 -15.44 5.55
C CYS A 143 18.08 -15.95 4.40
N HIS A 144 17.44 -16.50 3.37
CA HIS A 144 18.17 -16.92 2.18
C HIS A 144 18.90 -15.72 1.53
N PRO A 145 20.16 -15.85 1.09
CA PRO A 145 20.92 -14.75 0.50
C PRO A 145 20.21 -14.02 -0.65
N LYS A 146 19.42 -14.76 -1.44
CA LYS A 146 18.58 -14.18 -2.51
C LYS A 146 17.49 -13.23 -1.98
N LEU A 147 17.06 -13.38 -0.73
CA LEU A 147 16.07 -12.48 -0.12
C LEU A 147 16.68 -11.15 0.29
N ILE A 148 17.95 -11.14 0.64
CA ILE A 148 18.65 -9.98 1.21
C ILE A 148 19.55 -9.29 0.16
N GLY A 149 20.07 -10.06 -0.83
CA GLY A 149 21.05 -9.57 -1.81
C GLY A 149 20.52 -9.34 -3.22
N GLY A 150 19.26 -9.66 -3.51
CA GLY A 150 18.72 -9.62 -4.87
C GLY A 150 18.12 -8.26 -5.26
N ASN A 151 18.92 -7.39 -5.88
CA ASN A 151 18.45 -6.14 -6.50
C ASN A 151 17.48 -6.34 -7.68
N SER A 152 17.30 -7.57 -8.19
CA SER A 152 16.67 -7.82 -9.48
C SER A 152 15.14 -7.93 -9.45
N LEU A 153 14.52 -8.37 -8.36
CA LEU A 153 13.06 -8.56 -8.30
C LEU A 153 12.31 -7.37 -7.68
N LEU A 154 12.99 -6.57 -6.85
CA LEU A 154 12.41 -5.40 -6.22
C LEU A 154 12.27 -4.20 -7.16
N HIS A 155 13.15 -4.05 -8.14
CA HIS A 155 12.95 -3.06 -9.20
C HIS A 155 11.65 -3.32 -9.95
N ASN A 156 11.35 -4.58 -10.29
CA ASN A 156 10.12 -4.92 -11.00
C ASN A 156 8.84 -4.80 -10.14
N ALA A 157 8.90 -5.06 -8.84
CA ALA A 157 7.73 -4.95 -7.96
C ALA A 157 7.49 -3.50 -7.48
N ALA A 158 8.55 -2.76 -7.17
CA ALA A 158 8.46 -1.34 -6.82
C ALA A 158 8.14 -0.48 -8.05
N ASP A 159 8.71 -0.81 -9.21
CA ASP A 159 8.40 -0.16 -10.49
C ASP A 159 6.99 -0.53 -10.99
N SER A 160 6.49 -1.75 -10.75
CA SER A 160 5.11 -2.10 -11.10
C SER A 160 4.08 -1.29 -10.32
N VAL A 161 4.33 -1.00 -9.04
CA VAL A 161 3.45 -0.16 -8.23
C VAL A 161 3.67 1.32 -8.55
N SER A 162 4.92 1.76 -8.74
CA SER A 162 5.25 3.12 -9.18
C SER A 162 4.79 3.39 -10.61
N SER A 163 4.98 2.45 -11.55
CA SER A 163 4.56 2.63 -12.93
C SER A 163 3.04 2.59 -13.08
N ALA A 164 2.32 1.81 -12.28
CA ALA A 164 0.85 1.85 -12.26
C ALA A 164 0.33 3.18 -11.69
N VAL A 165 0.98 3.73 -10.66
CA VAL A 165 0.64 5.05 -10.09
C VAL A 165 1.09 6.17 -11.02
N GLN A 166 2.27 6.07 -11.65
CA GLN A 166 2.72 7.03 -12.66
C GLN A 166 1.86 7.01 -13.92
N LYS A 167 1.49 5.83 -14.43
CA LYS A 167 0.54 5.71 -15.55
C LYS A 167 -0.85 6.25 -15.20
N ALA A 168 -1.33 6.03 -13.98
CA ALA A 168 -2.59 6.62 -13.52
C ALA A 168 -2.48 8.14 -13.38
N SER A 169 -1.36 8.66 -12.90
CA SER A 169 -1.11 10.11 -12.79
C SER A 169 -0.91 10.75 -14.16
N GLN A 170 -0.22 10.09 -15.09
CA GLN A 170 -0.10 10.55 -16.48
C GLN A 170 -1.45 10.53 -17.19
N ALA A 171 -2.25 9.48 -17.03
CA ALA A 171 -3.60 9.41 -17.60
C ALA A 171 -4.54 10.48 -17.01
N LEU A 172 -4.37 10.85 -15.74
CA LEU A 172 -5.11 11.96 -15.12
C LEU A 172 -4.63 13.32 -15.61
N ASN A 173 -3.32 13.51 -15.80
CA ASN A 173 -2.77 14.73 -16.40
C ASN A 173 -3.17 14.88 -17.87
N GLU A 174 -3.09 13.82 -18.67
CA GLU A 174 -3.55 13.84 -20.07
C GLU A 174 -5.07 14.08 -20.18
N ARG A 175 -5.86 13.58 -19.25
CA ARG A 175 -7.30 13.92 -19.16
C ARG A 175 -7.52 15.35 -18.71
N GLY A 176 -6.71 15.87 -17.78
CA GLY A 176 -6.76 17.27 -17.37
C GLY A 176 -6.41 18.22 -18.52
N GLU A 177 -5.37 17.93 -19.29
CA GLU A 177 -4.98 18.71 -20.48
C GLU A 177 -6.03 18.63 -21.61
N LYS A 178 -6.65 17.45 -21.81
CA LYS A 178 -7.74 17.30 -22.78
C LYS A 178 -8.99 18.06 -22.35
N LEU A 179 -9.32 18.10 -21.06
CA LEU A 179 -10.44 18.89 -20.53
C LEU A 179 -10.15 20.39 -20.66
N GLY A 180 -8.93 20.85 -20.36
CA GLY A 180 -8.53 22.24 -20.58
C GLY A 180 -8.62 22.68 -22.04
N ARG A 181 -8.20 21.83 -22.99
CA ARG A 181 -8.36 22.08 -24.43
C ARG A 181 -9.82 22.09 -24.91
N VAL A 182 -10.67 21.30 -24.27
CA VAL A 182 -12.13 21.32 -24.55
C VAL A 182 -12.77 22.59 -24.03
N GLU A 183 -12.37 23.07 -22.87
CA GLU A 183 -12.86 24.36 -22.34
C GLU A 183 -12.39 25.54 -23.21
N GLU A 184 -11.15 25.55 -23.66
CA GLU A 184 -10.61 26.58 -24.55
C GLU A 184 -11.33 26.59 -25.89
N LYS A 185 -11.56 25.42 -26.54
CA LYS A 185 -12.36 25.30 -27.76
C LYS A 185 -13.82 25.70 -27.57
N THR A 186 -14.40 25.40 -26.39
CA THR A 186 -15.78 25.80 -26.08
C THR A 186 -15.87 27.32 -25.91
N GLY A 187 -14.85 27.96 -25.31
CA GLY A 187 -14.75 29.43 -25.25
C GLY A 187 -14.63 30.08 -26.64
N GLU A 188 -13.80 29.51 -27.53
CA GLU A 188 -13.68 29.97 -28.91
C GLU A 188 -14.97 29.82 -29.74
N MET A 189 -15.69 28.68 -29.53
CA MET A 189 -16.98 28.46 -30.17
C MET A 189 -18.04 29.44 -29.65
N MET A 190 -18.07 29.75 -28.36
CA MET A 190 -18.98 30.76 -27.79
C MET A 190 -18.69 32.15 -28.35
N ASN A 191 -17.43 32.56 -28.44
CA ASN A 191 -17.04 33.83 -29.07
C ASN A 191 -17.41 33.89 -30.55
N SER A 192 -17.23 32.83 -31.30
CA SER A 192 -17.66 32.75 -32.69
C SER A 192 -19.16 32.82 -32.87
N ALA A 193 -19.92 32.17 -31.99
CA ALA A 193 -21.39 32.23 -32.01
C ALA A 193 -21.90 33.63 -31.69
N GLN A 194 -21.26 34.33 -30.76
CA GLN A 194 -21.59 35.71 -30.39
C GLN A 194 -21.30 36.68 -31.55
N HIS A 195 -20.15 36.49 -32.23
CA HIS A 195 -19.80 37.29 -33.41
C HIS A 195 -20.74 37.05 -34.62
N PHE A 196 -21.24 35.82 -34.74
CA PHE A 196 -22.23 35.47 -35.76
C PHE A 196 -23.60 36.13 -35.47
N ALA A 197 -24.03 36.13 -34.20
CA ALA A 197 -25.26 36.78 -33.75
C ALA A 197 -25.21 38.29 -33.94
N ASP A 198 -24.10 38.93 -33.62
CA ASP A 198 -23.90 40.37 -33.83
C ASP A 198 -23.88 40.78 -35.31
N THR A 199 -23.26 39.92 -36.14
CA THR A 199 -23.21 40.15 -37.61
C THR A 199 -24.61 39.96 -38.22
N ALA A 200 -25.35 38.97 -37.83
CA ALA A 200 -26.74 38.76 -38.26
C ALA A 200 -27.65 39.88 -37.83
N HIS A 201 -27.45 40.40 -36.62
CA HIS A 201 -28.22 41.58 -36.15
C HIS A 201 -27.92 42.84 -36.93
N LYS A 202 -26.65 43.12 -37.27
CA LYS A 202 -26.24 44.23 -38.11
C LYS A 202 -26.78 44.14 -39.52
N LEU A 203 -26.82 42.94 -40.11
CA LEU A 203 -27.41 42.69 -41.43
C LEU A 203 -28.95 42.92 -41.40
N ALA A 204 -29.64 42.44 -40.37
CA ALA A 204 -31.05 42.62 -40.23
C ALA A 204 -31.48 44.08 -40.06
N MET A 205 -30.65 44.89 -39.40
CA MET A 205 -30.83 46.34 -39.25
C MET A 205 -30.58 47.09 -40.56
N LYS A 206 -29.66 46.63 -41.43
CA LYS A 206 -29.38 47.25 -42.73
C LYS A 206 -30.49 47.03 -43.79
N HIS A 207 -31.30 46.03 -43.63
CA HIS A 207 -32.40 45.68 -44.55
C HIS A 207 -33.77 46.18 -44.08
N LYS A 208 -33.82 47.03 -43.04
CA LYS A 208 -35.03 47.67 -42.51
C LYS A 208 -35.17 49.14 -42.89
N CYS A 209 -34.57 49.54 -44.04
CA CYS A 209 -34.87 50.82 -44.70
C CYS A 209 -35.53 50.57 -46.05
#